data_91801076d1912c6e3838b18709008271
#
_entry.id   91801076d1912c6e3838b18709008271
#
_cell.length_a   1.000
_cell.length_b   1.000
_cell.length_c   1.000
_cell.angle_alpha   90.00
_cell.angle_beta   90.00
_cell.angle_gamma   90.00
#
_symmetry.space_group_name_H-M   'P 1'
#
loop_
_entity.id
_entity.type
_entity.pdbx_description
1 polymer ?
#
loop_
_entity_poly.entity_id
_entity_poly.type
_entity_poly.pdbx_seq_one_letter_code
_entity_poly.pdbx_strand_id
1 'polypeptide(L)'
;MIEKMKVVHIVTTVPEKADMLTRLRALGIVHFSEKAASDPRYPERFAALSRMTTALQEYPAQPEEALLSDEEFESFFQKLSACLDRKKALQEKRTAAHASAEKLAEWGRFSPAEVEELRSRGWDIHIYRTDKKTLAALTADPDISFVRLASVGKMPTLATFAPLPDSYSATEFPLPEKGLAELELEQEYCDRNLSECESFLTQAARHLPSIRDQMLKTQNAAEYSAVSNSSQTQDGLLWLRGYLPAAQVEEFKAAAAQAHWAWALEDPDADDDRVPTKVKYNKITKLMIPVFDILGTVPGYREYDISFWFLGFFTLFFAMIIGDAGYGCLFLLLALVLTLKGKGKSSAVQLLWVLSIATVIWGSLTGTWFGLEQAMEVPLLKKLVIPGFANYPAYFDVSTTAQQNAIMKFCFILGTVQLSLACVMNIRRKLTEKDLSWLADLGWLAAIDALYFVVLYLVIGQQANLPVVAAVVIAGFLLVVLFGGMSPDKSFGQGLKAGLGNAFTVFLNTISAFGNIMSYIRLFAVGMASLAIAQSFNNMAFGFKGPLVVAAVLILLIGHGLNIVMGLLSVVVHGVRLNLLEFSGQLGMEWAGIAYNPFKKQDKLKK
;
A
#
# COMPACT_ATOMS: atom_id res chain seq x y z
N MET A 1 -14.10 18.09 9.03
CA MET A 1 -15.23 17.97 10.00
C MET A 1 -16.16 16.88 9.51
N ILE A 2 -16.50 15.93 10.36
CA ILE A 2 -17.41 14.82 10.01
C ILE A 2 -18.84 15.37 9.95
N GLU A 3 -19.55 15.12 8.84
CA GLU A 3 -20.95 15.53 8.65
C GLU A 3 -21.87 14.59 9.44
N LYS A 4 -22.89 15.16 10.08
CA LYS A 4 -23.91 14.36 10.76
C LYS A 4 -24.73 13.57 9.74
N MET A 5 -24.98 12.30 10.04
CA MET A 5 -25.77 11.39 9.23
C MET A 5 -27.12 11.14 9.88
N LYS A 6 -28.12 10.83 9.05
CA LYS A 6 -29.45 10.36 9.45
C LYS A 6 -29.69 8.99 8.84
N VAL A 7 -30.34 8.11 9.58
CA VAL A 7 -30.88 6.85 9.06
C VAL A 7 -32.16 7.16 8.31
N VAL A 8 -32.30 6.60 7.13
CA VAL A 8 -33.51 6.70 6.32
C VAL A 8 -34.08 5.31 6.04
N HIS A 9 -35.35 5.15 6.36
CA HIS A 9 -36.15 4.00 5.97
C HIS A 9 -37.04 4.43 4.82
N ILE A 10 -36.99 3.71 3.70
CA ILE A 10 -37.76 3.98 2.49
C ILE A 10 -38.64 2.78 2.23
N VAL A 11 -39.93 3.02 2.08
CA VAL A 11 -40.95 1.99 1.83
C VAL A 11 -41.68 2.31 0.55
N THR A 12 -41.84 1.31 -0.32
CA THR A 12 -42.62 1.38 -1.55
C THR A 12 -43.29 0.04 -1.84
N THR A 13 -44.04 -0.04 -2.93
CA THR A 13 -44.64 -1.29 -3.41
C THR A 13 -43.66 -2.11 -4.25
N VAL A 14 -43.79 -3.43 -4.23
CA VAL A 14 -42.90 -4.32 -5.03
C VAL A 14 -42.88 -3.97 -6.53
N PRO A 15 -44.01 -3.61 -7.20
CA PRO A 15 -44.00 -3.20 -8.60
C PRO A 15 -43.18 -1.94 -8.88
N GLU A 16 -43.10 -1.02 -7.94
CA GLU A 16 -42.40 0.28 -8.08
C GLU A 16 -40.89 0.20 -7.74
N LYS A 17 -40.39 -0.98 -7.37
CA LYS A 17 -38.98 -1.21 -6.97
C LYS A 17 -37.99 -0.63 -7.99
N ALA A 18 -38.16 -0.93 -9.27
CA ALA A 18 -37.22 -0.51 -10.31
C ALA A 18 -37.21 1.02 -10.50
N ASP A 19 -38.37 1.66 -10.44
CA ASP A 19 -38.50 3.12 -10.57
C ASP A 19 -37.88 3.80 -9.33
N MET A 20 -38.18 3.30 -8.12
CA MET A 20 -37.60 3.80 -6.88
C MET A 20 -36.07 3.74 -6.90
N LEU A 21 -35.48 2.60 -7.25
CA LEU A 21 -34.03 2.43 -7.30
C LEU A 21 -33.39 3.35 -8.37
N THR A 22 -34.05 3.54 -9.51
CA THR A 22 -33.57 4.43 -10.56
C THR A 22 -33.56 5.88 -10.10
N ARG A 23 -34.61 6.35 -9.46
CA ARG A 23 -34.71 7.71 -8.90
C ARG A 23 -33.75 7.93 -7.74
N LEU A 24 -33.61 6.95 -6.82
CA LEU A 24 -32.63 7.01 -5.73
C LEU A 24 -31.20 7.09 -6.27
N ARG A 25 -30.91 6.36 -7.35
CA ARG A 25 -29.62 6.40 -8.02
C ARG A 25 -29.35 7.74 -8.71
N ALA A 26 -30.38 8.34 -9.31
CA ALA A 26 -30.31 9.66 -9.91
C ALA A 26 -30.11 10.75 -8.85
N LEU A 27 -30.80 10.64 -7.70
CA LEU A 27 -30.64 11.53 -6.55
C LEU A 27 -29.21 11.46 -5.96
N GLY A 28 -28.64 10.25 -5.86
CA GLY A 28 -27.23 10.05 -5.52
C GLY A 28 -26.79 10.52 -4.13
N ILE A 29 -27.68 10.51 -3.14
CA ILE A 29 -27.41 10.98 -1.76
C ILE A 29 -27.52 9.90 -0.69
N VAL A 30 -28.18 8.78 -0.97
CA VAL A 30 -28.37 7.69 0.00
C VAL A 30 -27.23 6.70 -0.07
N HIS A 31 -26.63 6.39 1.05
CA HIS A 31 -25.64 5.32 1.19
C HIS A 31 -26.28 4.08 1.79
N PHE A 32 -26.02 2.92 1.20
CA PHE A 32 -26.43 1.62 1.72
C PHE A 32 -25.20 0.90 2.27
N SER A 33 -25.13 0.72 3.58
CA SER A 33 -24.01 0.00 4.22
C SER A 33 -24.17 -1.52 4.10
N GLU A 34 -25.40 -2.01 4.20
CA GLU A 34 -25.71 -3.43 4.04
C GLU A 34 -26.11 -3.69 2.59
N LYS A 35 -25.14 -4.07 1.76
CA LYS A 35 -25.39 -4.50 0.39
C LYS A 35 -25.38 -6.03 0.34
N ALA A 36 -26.41 -6.62 -0.22
CA ALA A 36 -26.40 -8.04 -0.55
C ALA A 36 -25.36 -8.35 -1.61
N ALA A 37 -25.06 -9.64 -1.82
CA ALA A 37 -24.21 -10.05 -2.92
C ALA A 37 -24.86 -9.64 -4.25
N SER A 38 -24.05 -9.06 -5.14
CA SER A 38 -24.48 -8.82 -6.52
C SER A 38 -24.62 -10.14 -7.27
N ASP A 39 -25.34 -10.14 -8.40
CA ASP A 39 -25.40 -11.30 -9.30
C ASP A 39 -23.96 -11.74 -9.66
N PRO A 40 -23.61 -13.03 -9.51
CA PRO A 40 -22.25 -13.55 -9.75
C PRO A 40 -21.68 -13.21 -11.13
N ARG A 41 -22.53 -13.02 -12.12
CA ARG A 41 -22.12 -12.65 -13.49
C ARG A 41 -21.35 -11.34 -13.56
N TYR A 42 -21.66 -10.36 -12.69
CA TYR A 42 -20.98 -9.06 -12.72
C TYR A 42 -19.54 -9.11 -12.18
N PRO A 43 -19.27 -9.69 -11.01
CA PRO A 43 -17.90 -9.85 -10.51
C PRO A 43 -17.03 -10.67 -11.47
N GLU A 44 -17.55 -11.76 -12.05
CA GLU A 44 -16.83 -12.58 -13.03
C GLU A 44 -16.47 -11.80 -14.28
N ARG A 45 -17.43 -11.06 -14.85
CA ARG A 45 -17.20 -10.20 -16.01
C ARG A 45 -16.19 -9.08 -15.71
N PHE A 46 -16.31 -8.45 -14.55
CA PHE A 46 -15.36 -7.41 -14.12
C PHE A 46 -13.94 -7.97 -13.97
N ALA A 47 -13.79 -9.15 -13.38
CA ALA A 47 -12.50 -9.82 -13.26
C ALA A 47 -11.88 -10.18 -14.61
N ALA A 48 -12.71 -10.62 -15.58
CA ALA A 48 -12.25 -10.89 -16.94
C ALA A 48 -11.77 -9.60 -17.64
N LEU A 49 -12.54 -8.52 -17.56
CA LEU A 49 -12.18 -7.21 -18.13
C LEU A 49 -10.92 -6.63 -17.47
N SER A 50 -10.75 -6.82 -16.16
CA SER A 50 -9.55 -6.39 -15.43
C SER A 50 -8.31 -7.13 -15.90
N ARG A 51 -8.39 -8.46 -16.08
CA ARG A 51 -7.30 -9.27 -16.65
C ARG A 51 -6.92 -8.79 -18.05
N MET A 52 -7.90 -8.52 -18.91
CA MET A 52 -7.67 -7.98 -20.26
C MET A 52 -6.98 -6.62 -20.23
N THR A 53 -7.42 -5.73 -19.33
CA THR A 53 -6.80 -4.41 -19.16
C THR A 53 -5.33 -4.54 -18.75
N THR A 54 -5.03 -5.40 -17.78
CA THR A 54 -3.65 -5.64 -17.32
C THR A 54 -2.78 -6.21 -18.44
N ALA A 55 -3.28 -7.19 -19.18
CA ALA A 55 -2.56 -7.80 -20.30
C ALA A 55 -2.27 -6.80 -21.44
N LEU A 56 -3.21 -5.90 -21.74
CA LEU A 56 -3.03 -4.91 -22.80
C LEU A 56 -2.16 -3.72 -22.39
N GLN A 57 -2.01 -3.44 -21.09
CA GLN A 57 -1.10 -2.39 -20.60
C GLN A 57 0.38 -2.72 -20.79
N GLU A 58 0.74 -3.98 -21.02
CA GLU A 58 2.11 -4.41 -21.35
C GLU A 58 2.54 -3.99 -22.75
N TYR A 59 1.59 -3.64 -23.62
CA TYR A 59 1.84 -3.27 -25.00
C TYR A 59 2.02 -1.75 -25.16
N PRO A 60 2.77 -1.30 -26.19
CA PRO A 60 2.98 0.13 -26.44
C PRO A 60 1.67 0.87 -26.58
N ALA A 61 1.60 2.07 -25.98
CA ALA A 61 0.43 2.92 -26.12
C ALA A 61 0.15 3.22 -27.60
N GLN A 62 -1.05 2.85 -28.06
CA GLN A 62 -1.54 3.10 -29.40
C GLN A 62 -2.50 4.30 -29.38
N PRO A 63 -2.70 5.00 -30.51
CA PRO A 63 -3.75 6.00 -30.63
C PRO A 63 -5.10 5.39 -30.23
N GLU A 64 -5.82 6.05 -29.32
CA GLU A 64 -7.12 5.57 -28.84
C GLU A 64 -8.15 5.68 -29.98
N GLU A 65 -8.91 4.62 -30.21
CA GLU A 65 -10.02 4.59 -31.15
C GLU A 65 -11.34 4.97 -30.47
N ALA A 66 -12.37 5.25 -31.25
CA ALA A 66 -13.71 5.52 -30.75
C ALA A 66 -14.25 4.33 -29.94
N LEU A 67 -15.14 4.61 -29.00
CA LEU A 67 -15.78 3.58 -28.19
C LEU A 67 -16.57 2.63 -29.09
N LEU A 68 -16.38 1.33 -28.88
CA LEU A 68 -17.16 0.29 -29.54
C LEU A 68 -18.60 0.29 -29.05
N SER A 69 -19.55 -0.03 -29.94
CA SER A 69 -20.91 -0.36 -29.53
C SER A 69 -20.95 -1.61 -28.65
N ASP A 70 -22.03 -1.82 -27.91
CA ASP A 70 -22.11 -2.97 -27.01
C ASP A 70 -22.05 -4.33 -27.76
N GLU A 71 -22.57 -4.43 -28.97
CA GLU A 71 -22.52 -5.63 -29.82
C GLU A 71 -21.10 -5.88 -30.35
N GLU A 72 -20.46 -4.84 -30.90
CA GLU A 72 -19.08 -4.91 -31.37
C GLU A 72 -18.11 -5.26 -30.22
N PHE A 73 -18.35 -4.68 -29.06
CA PHE A 73 -17.55 -4.98 -27.87
C PHE A 73 -17.68 -6.44 -27.45
N GLU A 74 -18.85 -7.04 -27.49
CA GLU A 74 -19.05 -8.45 -27.13
C GLU A 74 -18.26 -9.39 -28.07
N SER A 75 -18.29 -9.11 -29.37
CA SER A 75 -17.49 -9.83 -30.36
C SER A 75 -15.97 -9.64 -30.09
N PHE A 76 -15.55 -8.42 -29.80
CA PHE A 76 -14.18 -8.10 -29.44
C PHE A 76 -13.75 -8.79 -28.16
N PHE A 77 -14.58 -8.78 -27.12
CA PHE A 77 -14.33 -9.44 -25.84
C PHE A 77 -14.07 -10.93 -26.00
N GLN A 78 -14.90 -11.62 -26.79
CA GLN A 78 -14.73 -13.06 -27.07
C GLN A 78 -13.42 -13.34 -27.80
N LYS A 79 -13.09 -12.55 -28.85
CA LYS A 79 -11.84 -12.69 -29.59
C LYS A 79 -10.62 -12.44 -28.72
N LEU A 80 -10.67 -11.41 -27.89
CA LEU A 80 -9.59 -11.06 -26.98
C LEU A 80 -9.38 -12.12 -25.90
N SER A 81 -10.47 -12.64 -25.31
CA SER A 81 -10.40 -13.73 -24.33
C SER A 81 -9.77 -14.98 -24.95
N ALA A 82 -10.26 -15.40 -26.11
CA ALA A 82 -9.72 -16.56 -26.81
C ALA A 82 -8.22 -16.39 -27.18
N CYS A 83 -7.82 -15.17 -27.58
CA CYS A 83 -6.43 -14.87 -27.88
C CYS A 83 -5.52 -14.96 -26.63
N LEU A 84 -5.97 -14.43 -25.49
CA LEU A 84 -5.21 -14.49 -24.24
C LEU A 84 -5.07 -15.93 -23.73
N ASP A 85 -6.14 -16.72 -23.80
CA ASP A 85 -6.11 -18.15 -23.42
C ASP A 85 -5.21 -18.94 -24.36
N ARG A 86 -5.28 -18.67 -25.69
CA ARG A 86 -4.39 -19.27 -26.70
C ARG A 86 -2.93 -18.89 -26.46
N LYS A 87 -2.64 -17.62 -26.17
CA LYS A 87 -1.28 -17.16 -25.83
C LYS A 87 -0.71 -17.93 -24.65
N LYS A 88 -1.49 -18.09 -23.57
CA LYS A 88 -1.08 -18.84 -22.39
C LYS A 88 -0.77 -20.28 -22.71
N ALA A 89 -1.68 -20.98 -23.40
CA ALA A 89 -1.50 -22.37 -23.79
C ALA A 89 -0.26 -22.57 -24.69
N LEU A 90 -0.03 -21.64 -25.65
CA LEU A 90 1.16 -21.68 -26.52
C LEU A 90 2.44 -21.43 -25.74
N GLN A 91 2.45 -20.54 -24.76
CA GLN A 91 3.61 -20.29 -23.90
C GLN A 91 3.95 -21.52 -23.04
N GLU A 92 2.95 -22.15 -22.45
CA GLU A 92 3.12 -23.38 -21.68
C GLU A 92 3.67 -24.51 -22.57
N LYS A 93 3.09 -24.67 -23.74
CA LYS A 93 3.53 -25.69 -24.73
C LYS A 93 4.96 -25.45 -25.23
N ARG A 94 5.29 -24.17 -25.54
CA ARG A 94 6.64 -23.78 -25.93
C ARG A 94 7.66 -24.07 -24.83
N THR A 95 7.33 -23.72 -23.57
CA THR A 95 8.22 -23.96 -22.42
C THR A 95 8.46 -25.46 -22.20
N ALA A 96 7.42 -26.27 -22.31
CA ALA A 96 7.51 -27.72 -22.20
C ALA A 96 8.36 -28.32 -23.35
N ALA A 97 8.12 -27.89 -24.59
CA ALA A 97 8.89 -28.30 -25.76
C ALA A 97 10.37 -27.90 -25.63
N HIS A 98 10.63 -26.66 -25.17
CA HIS A 98 11.99 -26.18 -24.93
C HIS A 98 12.73 -26.99 -23.86
N ALA A 99 12.09 -27.24 -22.71
CA ALA A 99 12.67 -28.05 -21.64
C ALA A 99 12.94 -29.50 -22.07
N SER A 100 12.09 -30.06 -22.93
CA SER A 100 12.30 -31.40 -23.52
C SER A 100 13.40 -31.41 -24.57
N ALA A 101 13.46 -30.39 -25.42
CA ALA A 101 14.50 -30.23 -26.43
C ALA A 101 15.90 -30.01 -25.80
N GLU A 102 15.98 -29.21 -24.71
CA GLU A 102 17.24 -28.99 -23.99
C GLU A 102 17.79 -30.30 -23.39
N LYS A 103 16.93 -31.13 -22.81
CA LYS A 103 17.31 -32.46 -22.30
C LYS A 103 17.74 -33.40 -23.41
N LEU A 104 17.10 -33.34 -24.59
CA LEU A 104 17.40 -34.17 -25.76
C LEU A 104 18.61 -33.70 -26.51
N ALA A 105 18.93 -32.40 -26.51
CA ALA A 105 20.07 -31.85 -27.23
C ALA A 105 21.41 -32.52 -26.86
N GLU A 106 21.52 -32.98 -25.60
CA GLU A 106 22.69 -33.72 -25.13
C GLU A 106 22.84 -35.09 -25.83
N TRP A 107 21.75 -35.68 -26.33
CA TRP A 107 21.70 -37.02 -26.89
C TRP A 107 21.81 -37.06 -28.43
N GLY A 108 21.75 -35.91 -29.05
CA GLY A 108 21.85 -35.78 -30.49
C GLY A 108 20.49 -35.87 -31.21
N ARG A 109 20.55 -35.78 -32.54
CA ARG A 109 19.36 -35.85 -33.41
C ARG A 109 19.06 -37.29 -33.76
N PHE A 110 18.02 -37.85 -33.20
CA PHE A 110 17.46 -39.15 -33.58
C PHE A 110 15.94 -39.04 -33.76
N SER A 111 15.38 -39.95 -34.55
CA SER A 111 13.94 -40.07 -34.73
C SER A 111 13.38 -41.22 -33.86
N PRO A 112 12.42 -40.95 -32.96
CA PRO A 112 11.76 -42.04 -32.20
C PRO A 112 11.15 -43.09 -33.12
N ALA A 113 10.65 -42.70 -34.29
CA ALA A 113 10.09 -43.60 -35.27
C ALA A 113 11.15 -44.59 -35.83
N GLU A 114 12.38 -44.17 -36.03
CA GLU A 114 13.49 -45.04 -36.47
C GLU A 114 13.85 -46.07 -35.39
N VAL A 115 13.81 -45.63 -34.12
CA VAL A 115 14.04 -46.56 -32.97
C VAL A 115 12.91 -47.59 -32.85
N GLU A 116 11.68 -47.18 -33.05
CA GLU A 116 10.53 -48.11 -33.03
C GLU A 116 10.54 -49.07 -34.21
N GLU A 117 11.00 -48.60 -35.41
CA GLU A 117 11.23 -49.50 -36.55
C GLU A 117 12.31 -50.55 -36.25
N LEU A 118 13.39 -50.19 -35.57
CA LEU A 118 14.41 -51.11 -35.14
C LEU A 118 13.87 -52.12 -34.13
N ARG A 119 13.04 -51.69 -33.20
CA ARG A 119 12.32 -52.57 -32.26
C ARG A 119 11.42 -53.55 -32.96
N SER A 120 10.65 -53.12 -33.96
CA SER A 120 9.77 -53.98 -34.74
C SER A 120 10.51 -55.03 -35.51
N ARG A 121 11.80 -54.80 -35.85
CA ARG A 121 12.71 -55.75 -36.49
C ARG A 121 13.43 -56.65 -35.50
N GLY A 122 13.11 -56.61 -34.21
CA GLY A 122 13.67 -57.44 -33.16
C GLY A 122 14.90 -56.89 -32.45
N TRP A 123 15.26 -55.61 -32.72
CA TRP A 123 16.35 -54.93 -32.03
C TRP A 123 15.81 -54.05 -30.91
N ASP A 124 15.81 -54.54 -29.68
CA ASP A 124 15.36 -53.75 -28.53
C ASP A 124 16.53 -52.93 -27.99
N ILE A 125 16.54 -51.66 -28.31
CA ILE A 125 17.64 -50.74 -28.00
C ILE A 125 17.37 -50.03 -26.68
N HIS A 126 18.30 -50.19 -25.74
CA HIS A 126 18.36 -49.51 -24.46
C HIS A 126 19.59 -48.59 -24.44
N ILE A 127 19.40 -47.32 -24.05
CA ILE A 127 20.48 -46.35 -23.97
C ILE A 127 20.78 -46.05 -22.50
N TYR A 128 22.05 -46.18 -22.11
CA TYR A 128 22.50 -45.98 -20.74
C TYR A 128 23.60 -44.90 -20.66
N ARG A 129 23.55 -44.15 -19.57
CA ARG A 129 24.64 -43.24 -19.14
C ARG A 129 25.34 -43.94 -17.96
N THR A 130 26.67 -44.07 -18.04
CA THR A 130 27.44 -44.75 -17.03
C THR A 130 28.68 -43.93 -16.61
N ASP A 131 29.33 -44.34 -15.54
CA ASP A 131 30.64 -43.81 -15.16
C ASP A 131 31.77 -44.59 -15.86
N LYS A 132 33.00 -44.01 -15.83
CA LYS A 132 34.18 -44.66 -16.46
C LYS A 132 34.50 -46.01 -15.83
N LYS A 133 34.17 -46.22 -14.54
CA LYS A 133 34.44 -47.45 -13.79
C LYS A 133 33.48 -48.58 -14.23
N THR A 134 32.22 -48.25 -14.36
CA THR A 134 31.19 -49.19 -14.86
C THR A 134 31.42 -49.51 -16.35
N LEU A 135 31.84 -48.54 -17.16
CA LEU A 135 32.21 -48.79 -18.56
C LEU A 135 33.39 -49.78 -18.68
N ALA A 136 34.41 -49.67 -17.83
CA ALA A 136 35.54 -50.60 -17.80
C ALA A 136 35.10 -52.00 -17.36
N ALA A 137 34.17 -52.11 -16.39
CA ALA A 137 33.58 -53.38 -15.94
C ALA A 137 32.77 -54.04 -17.07
N LEU A 138 31.92 -53.28 -17.76
CA LEU A 138 31.15 -53.76 -18.93
C LEU A 138 32.05 -54.19 -20.11
N THR A 139 33.21 -53.54 -20.31
CA THR A 139 34.15 -53.93 -21.34
C THR A 139 34.84 -55.24 -21.02
N ALA A 140 34.95 -55.60 -19.74
CA ALA A 140 35.55 -56.85 -19.28
C ALA A 140 34.56 -58.04 -19.26
N ASP A 141 33.28 -57.81 -19.43
CA ASP A 141 32.24 -58.84 -19.41
C ASP A 141 31.91 -59.29 -20.84
N PRO A 142 32.23 -60.55 -21.23
CA PRO A 142 32.01 -61.03 -22.59
C PRO A 142 30.53 -61.32 -22.92
N ASP A 143 29.67 -61.39 -21.92
CA ASP A 143 28.24 -61.73 -22.10
C ASP A 143 27.38 -60.51 -22.47
N ILE A 144 27.92 -59.29 -22.32
CA ILE A 144 27.18 -58.06 -22.59
C ILE A 144 27.73 -57.38 -23.88
N SER A 145 26.90 -57.40 -24.91
CA SER A 145 27.19 -56.67 -26.16
C SER A 145 26.66 -55.25 -26.08
N PHE A 146 27.55 -54.27 -26.26
CA PHE A 146 27.16 -52.86 -26.27
C PHE A 146 27.88 -52.07 -27.37
N VAL A 147 27.24 -51.00 -27.82
CA VAL A 147 27.81 -50.02 -28.75
C VAL A 147 28.09 -48.76 -27.97
N ARG A 148 29.33 -48.28 -28.03
CA ARG A 148 29.72 -47.01 -27.42
C ARG A 148 29.21 -45.85 -28.27
N LEU A 149 28.38 -45.03 -27.70
CA LEU A 149 27.89 -43.80 -28.31
C LEU A 149 28.80 -42.59 -27.98
N ALA A 150 28.56 -41.47 -28.62
CA ALA A 150 29.27 -40.22 -28.30
C ALA A 150 29.02 -39.88 -26.83
N SER A 151 30.06 -39.48 -26.10
CA SER A 151 29.98 -39.11 -24.70
C SER A 151 29.15 -37.84 -24.52
N VAL A 152 28.15 -37.90 -23.67
CA VAL A 152 27.33 -36.74 -23.30
C VAL A 152 27.98 -36.06 -22.09
N GLY A 153 28.59 -34.91 -22.30
CA GLY A 153 29.38 -34.21 -21.29
C GLY A 153 30.62 -35.02 -20.86
N LYS A 154 30.78 -35.28 -19.53
CA LYS A 154 31.91 -36.07 -18.99
C LYS A 154 31.59 -37.55 -18.79
N MET A 155 30.34 -37.97 -19.03
CA MET A 155 29.92 -39.33 -18.82
C MET A 155 29.81 -40.12 -20.11
N PRO A 156 30.38 -41.32 -20.19
CA PRO A 156 30.23 -42.21 -21.33
C PRO A 156 28.78 -42.67 -21.50
N THR A 157 28.32 -42.74 -22.73
CA THR A 157 27.02 -43.30 -23.13
C THR A 157 27.22 -44.53 -23.96
N LEU A 158 26.32 -45.50 -23.74
CA LEU A 158 26.35 -46.78 -24.47
C LEU A 158 24.91 -47.21 -24.83
N ALA A 159 24.80 -47.96 -25.91
CA ALA A 159 23.55 -48.62 -26.28
C ALA A 159 23.73 -50.13 -26.17
N THR A 160 22.72 -50.79 -25.61
CA THR A 160 22.65 -52.26 -25.49
C THR A 160 21.40 -52.78 -26.20
N PHE A 161 21.41 -54.04 -26.60
CA PHE A 161 20.30 -54.71 -27.26
C PHE A 161 19.49 -55.58 -26.30
N ALA A 162 19.80 -55.47 -25.01
CA ALA A 162 19.07 -56.10 -23.89
C ALA A 162 19.21 -55.20 -22.67
N PRO A 163 18.24 -55.22 -21.73
CA PRO A 163 18.35 -54.44 -20.51
C PRO A 163 19.58 -54.88 -19.69
N LEU A 164 20.33 -53.89 -19.19
CA LEU A 164 21.49 -54.15 -18.33
C LEU A 164 21.01 -54.66 -16.96
N PRO A 165 21.72 -55.65 -16.39
CA PRO A 165 21.45 -56.10 -15.04
C PRO A 165 21.62 -54.98 -14.01
N ASP A 166 20.79 -54.98 -12.95
CA ASP A 166 20.83 -54.01 -11.86
C ASP A 166 22.16 -53.96 -11.09
N SER A 167 23.05 -54.91 -11.33
CA SER A 167 24.40 -54.99 -10.75
C SER A 167 25.34 -53.87 -11.25
N TYR A 168 25.03 -53.26 -12.39
CA TYR A 168 25.79 -52.18 -12.97
C TYR A 168 25.21 -50.81 -12.67
N SER A 169 26.01 -49.86 -12.17
CA SER A 169 25.58 -48.50 -11.88
C SER A 169 25.44 -47.71 -13.20
N ALA A 170 24.35 -47.95 -13.91
CA ALA A 170 24.00 -47.26 -15.16
C ALA A 170 22.59 -46.68 -15.07
N THR A 171 22.41 -45.48 -15.56
CA THR A 171 21.09 -44.82 -15.61
C THR A 171 20.54 -44.97 -17.02
N GLU A 172 19.41 -45.66 -17.15
CA GLU A 172 18.74 -45.78 -18.43
C GLU A 172 18.12 -44.46 -18.85
N PHE A 173 18.28 -44.10 -20.09
CA PHE A 173 17.61 -42.96 -20.69
C PHE A 173 16.29 -43.44 -21.30
N PRO A 174 15.15 -42.98 -20.74
CA PRO A 174 13.87 -43.33 -21.35
C PRO A 174 13.77 -42.63 -22.71
N LEU A 175 13.52 -43.40 -23.75
CA LEU A 175 13.33 -42.87 -25.10
C LEU A 175 12.10 -41.95 -25.09
N PRO A 176 12.26 -40.69 -25.53
CA PRO A 176 11.17 -39.73 -25.55
C PRO A 176 10.20 -40.04 -26.68
N GLU A 177 8.93 -39.67 -26.50
CA GLU A 177 7.89 -39.83 -27.52
C GLU A 177 8.14 -38.98 -28.78
N LYS A 178 8.84 -37.86 -28.66
CA LYS A 178 9.13 -36.92 -29.75
C LYS A 178 10.63 -36.73 -29.94
N GLY A 179 11.07 -36.68 -31.18
CA GLY A 179 12.47 -36.38 -31.55
C GLY A 179 12.80 -34.90 -31.43
N LEU A 180 14.11 -34.58 -31.41
CA LEU A 180 14.58 -33.20 -31.31
C LEU A 180 14.05 -32.33 -32.46
N ALA A 181 14.03 -32.85 -33.70
CA ALA A 181 13.51 -32.14 -34.87
C ALA A 181 12.00 -31.83 -34.74
N GLU A 182 11.21 -32.74 -34.17
CA GLU A 182 9.77 -32.53 -33.94
C GLU A 182 9.55 -31.46 -32.88
N LEU A 183 10.37 -31.46 -31.81
CA LEU A 183 10.27 -30.45 -30.75
C LEU A 183 10.72 -29.08 -31.25
N GLU A 184 11.74 -28.99 -32.11
CA GLU A 184 12.16 -27.75 -32.79
C GLU A 184 11.04 -27.20 -33.68
N LEU A 185 10.37 -28.05 -34.47
CA LEU A 185 9.19 -27.66 -35.27
C LEU A 185 8.01 -27.22 -34.40
N GLU A 186 7.79 -27.89 -33.29
CA GLU A 186 6.74 -27.51 -32.34
C GLU A 186 7.02 -26.15 -31.68
N GLN A 187 8.27 -25.85 -31.38
CA GLN A 187 8.68 -24.52 -30.90
C GLN A 187 8.46 -23.47 -31.99
N GLU A 188 8.89 -23.72 -33.23
CA GLU A 188 8.70 -22.79 -34.35
C GLU A 188 7.19 -22.52 -34.59
N TYR A 189 6.37 -23.54 -34.52
CA TYR A 189 4.91 -23.41 -34.60
C TYR A 189 4.36 -22.53 -33.46
N CYS A 190 4.85 -22.75 -32.22
CA CYS A 190 4.43 -21.92 -31.10
C CYS A 190 4.88 -20.47 -31.25
N ASP A 191 6.11 -20.22 -31.69
CA ASP A 191 6.65 -18.87 -31.89
C ASP A 191 5.90 -18.08 -32.96
N ARG A 192 5.56 -18.73 -34.09
CA ARG A 192 4.75 -18.12 -35.15
C ARG A 192 3.37 -17.72 -34.63
N ASN A 193 2.68 -18.63 -33.95
CA ASN A 193 1.34 -18.36 -33.41
C ASN A 193 1.37 -17.34 -32.26
N LEU A 194 2.43 -17.31 -31.44
CA LEU A 194 2.63 -16.27 -30.41
C LEU A 194 2.79 -14.89 -31.06
N SER A 195 3.58 -14.79 -32.15
CA SER A 195 3.74 -13.54 -32.90
C SER A 195 2.41 -13.03 -33.49
N GLU A 196 1.56 -13.92 -33.99
CA GLU A 196 0.20 -13.56 -34.44
C GLU A 196 -0.64 -13.04 -33.27
N CYS A 197 -0.63 -13.72 -32.11
CA CYS A 197 -1.34 -13.27 -30.93
C CYS A 197 -0.83 -11.90 -30.45
N GLU A 198 0.49 -11.66 -30.45
CA GLU A 198 1.09 -10.39 -30.04
C GLU A 198 0.72 -9.23 -30.99
N SER A 199 0.68 -9.50 -32.30
CA SER A 199 0.23 -8.52 -33.27
C SER A 199 -1.23 -8.13 -33.05
N PHE A 200 -2.10 -9.10 -32.77
CA PHE A 200 -3.50 -8.85 -32.44
C PHE A 200 -3.62 -8.07 -31.13
N LEU A 201 -2.89 -8.45 -30.07
CA LEU A 201 -2.93 -7.77 -28.76
C LEU A 201 -2.43 -6.33 -28.87
N THR A 202 -1.41 -6.08 -29.70
CA THR A 202 -0.92 -4.72 -29.98
C THR A 202 -2.01 -3.86 -30.65
N GLN A 203 -2.77 -4.42 -31.57
CA GLN A 203 -3.90 -3.72 -32.19
C GLN A 203 -5.06 -3.55 -31.21
N ALA A 204 -5.36 -4.58 -30.41
CA ALA A 204 -6.41 -4.56 -29.38
C ALA A 204 -6.18 -3.49 -28.30
N ALA A 205 -4.92 -3.10 -28.05
CA ALA A 205 -4.58 -2.04 -27.09
C ALA A 205 -5.22 -0.67 -27.44
N ARG A 206 -5.61 -0.43 -28.69
CA ARG A 206 -6.36 0.76 -29.14
C ARG A 206 -7.75 0.87 -28.50
N HIS A 207 -8.34 -0.28 -28.14
CA HIS A 207 -9.69 -0.36 -27.55
C HIS A 207 -9.69 -0.38 -26.01
N LEU A 208 -8.57 -0.06 -25.35
CA LEU A 208 -8.50 0.09 -23.89
C LEU A 208 -9.58 1.04 -23.33
N PRO A 209 -9.93 2.17 -23.98
CA PRO A 209 -11.03 3.02 -23.51
C PRO A 209 -12.37 2.30 -23.48
N SER A 210 -12.67 1.46 -24.49
CA SER A 210 -13.90 0.65 -24.58
C SER A 210 -13.96 -0.40 -23.47
N ILE A 211 -12.84 -1.05 -23.14
CA ILE A 211 -12.76 -2.00 -22.02
C ILE A 211 -13.03 -1.27 -20.70
N ARG A 212 -12.45 -0.08 -20.49
CA ARG A 212 -12.68 0.73 -19.28
C ARG A 212 -14.13 1.20 -19.16
N ASP A 213 -14.77 1.58 -20.26
CA ASP A 213 -16.19 1.93 -20.27
C ASP A 213 -17.07 0.75 -19.88
N GLN A 214 -16.78 -0.45 -20.40
CA GLN A 214 -17.50 -1.67 -20.05
C GLN A 214 -17.24 -2.13 -18.62
N MET A 215 -16.02 -1.95 -18.10
CA MET A 215 -15.74 -2.15 -16.67
C MET A 215 -16.61 -1.23 -15.81
N LEU A 216 -16.72 0.05 -16.19
CA LEU A 216 -17.55 1.02 -15.49
C LEU A 216 -19.04 0.67 -15.56
N LYS A 217 -19.55 0.26 -16.73
CA LYS A 217 -20.93 -0.23 -16.90
C LYS A 217 -21.18 -1.46 -16.02
N THR A 218 -20.25 -2.43 -16.01
CA THR A 218 -20.35 -3.65 -15.20
C THR A 218 -20.33 -3.34 -13.70
N GLN A 219 -19.45 -2.45 -13.25
CA GLN A 219 -19.38 -2.00 -11.86
C GLN A 219 -20.69 -1.31 -11.44
N ASN A 220 -21.22 -0.45 -12.29
CA ASN A 220 -22.49 0.22 -12.06
C ASN A 220 -23.67 -0.75 -11.99
N ALA A 221 -23.69 -1.80 -12.82
CA ALA A 221 -24.71 -2.83 -12.81
C ALA A 221 -24.60 -3.73 -11.57
N ALA A 222 -23.38 -4.08 -11.16
CA ALA A 222 -23.12 -4.84 -9.94
C ALA A 222 -23.63 -4.09 -8.69
N GLU A 223 -23.35 -2.79 -8.60
CA GLU A 223 -23.81 -1.95 -7.47
C GLU A 223 -25.34 -1.85 -7.44
N TYR A 224 -25.97 -1.66 -8.60
CA TYR A 224 -27.44 -1.66 -8.71
C TYR A 224 -28.04 -3.00 -8.29
N SER A 225 -27.49 -4.11 -8.75
CA SER A 225 -27.92 -5.47 -8.37
C SER A 225 -27.77 -5.70 -6.87
N ALA A 226 -26.64 -5.31 -6.28
CA ALA A 226 -26.39 -5.48 -4.86
C ALA A 226 -27.41 -4.71 -3.98
N VAL A 227 -27.70 -3.45 -4.33
CA VAL A 227 -28.73 -2.65 -3.63
C VAL A 227 -30.12 -3.22 -3.87
N SER A 228 -30.43 -3.65 -5.08
CA SER A 228 -31.71 -4.31 -5.41
C SER A 228 -31.93 -5.57 -4.58
N ASN A 229 -30.89 -6.39 -4.39
CA ASN A 229 -30.95 -7.64 -3.62
C ASN A 229 -30.99 -7.39 -2.09
N SER A 230 -30.55 -6.23 -1.60
CA SER A 230 -30.60 -5.88 -0.19
C SER A 230 -31.99 -5.42 0.28
N SER A 231 -32.93 -5.18 -0.65
CA SER A 231 -34.30 -4.81 -0.30
C SER A 231 -35.02 -5.97 0.37
N GLN A 232 -35.67 -5.69 1.49
CA GLN A 232 -36.53 -6.65 2.17
C GLN A 232 -37.97 -6.50 1.68
N THR A 233 -38.67 -7.62 1.51
CA THR A 233 -40.05 -7.63 1.02
C THR A 233 -40.93 -8.36 2.03
N GLN A 234 -42.00 -7.71 2.47
CA GLN A 234 -43.01 -8.26 3.35
C GLN A 234 -44.40 -7.74 2.95
N ASP A 235 -45.36 -8.62 2.84
CA ASP A 235 -46.78 -8.29 2.56
C ASP A 235 -46.98 -7.37 1.32
N GLY A 236 -46.19 -7.56 0.27
CA GLY A 236 -46.27 -6.75 -0.94
C GLY A 236 -45.62 -5.37 -0.85
N LEU A 237 -45.08 -5.03 0.31
CA LEU A 237 -44.27 -3.83 0.52
C LEU A 237 -42.78 -4.18 0.46
N LEU A 238 -42.01 -3.24 -0.03
CA LEU A 238 -40.57 -3.29 -0.12
C LEU A 238 -39.97 -2.19 0.75
N TRP A 239 -38.98 -2.55 1.56
CA TRP A 239 -38.30 -1.62 2.39
C TRP A 239 -36.79 -1.65 2.18
N LEU A 240 -36.17 -0.46 2.30
CA LEU A 240 -34.73 -0.24 2.25
C LEU A 240 -34.30 0.66 3.39
N ARG A 241 -33.19 0.29 4.06
CA ARG A 241 -32.54 1.11 5.08
C ARG A 241 -31.25 1.68 4.51
N GLY A 242 -31.06 2.98 4.65
CA GLY A 242 -29.85 3.66 4.20
C GLY A 242 -29.47 4.82 5.11
N TYR A 243 -28.39 5.49 4.75
CA TYR A 243 -27.88 6.65 5.49
C TYR A 243 -27.73 7.83 4.54
N LEU A 244 -28.07 9.02 5.02
CA LEU A 244 -27.89 10.25 4.26
C LEU A 244 -27.35 11.38 5.14
N PRO A 245 -26.59 12.31 4.57
CA PRO A 245 -26.11 13.49 5.30
C PRO A 245 -27.27 14.38 5.76
N ALA A 246 -27.21 14.86 7.00
CA ALA A 246 -28.26 15.74 7.55
C ALA A 246 -28.47 17.00 6.69
N ALA A 247 -27.44 17.50 6.03
CA ALA A 247 -27.53 18.65 5.13
C ALA A 247 -28.36 18.38 3.86
N GLN A 248 -28.57 17.11 3.49
CA GLN A 248 -29.28 16.71 2.25
C GLN A 248 -30.68 16.12 2.55
N VAL A 249 -31.15 16.21 3.79
CA VAL A 249 -32.47 15.71 4.20
C VAL A 249 -33.61 16.39 3.46
N GLU A 250 -33.55 17.70 3.27
CA GLU A 250 -34.63 18.43 2.57
C GLU A 250 -34.68 18.10 1.06
N GLU A 251 -33.54 17.85 0.44
CA GLU A 251 -33.44 17.37 -0.94
C GLU A 251 -34.09 15.97 -1.07
N PHE A 252 -33.82 15.09 -0.10
CA PHE A 252 -34.44 13.77 -0.06
C PHE A 252 -35.96 13.86 0.14
N LYS A 253 -36.45 14.69 1.06
CA LYS A 253 -37.90 14.86 1.31
C LYS A 253 -38.63 15.36 0.07
N ALA A 254 -38.06 16.32 -0.65
CA ALA A 254 -38.64 16.82 -1.89
C ALA A 254 -38.74 15.73 -2.97
N ALA A 255 -37.70 14.92 -3.12
CA ALA A 255 -37.69 13.80 -4.07
C ALA A 255 -38.69 12.70 -3.65
N ALA A 256 -38.76 12.36 -2.38
CA ALA A 256 -39.69 11.37 -1.83
C ALA A 256 -41.15 11.78 -2.00
N ALA A 257 -41.47 13.06 -1.81
CA ALA A 257 -42.79 13.62 -2.03
C ALA A 257 -43.24 13.54 -3.50
N GLN A 258 -42.33 13.85 -4.43
CA GLN A 258 -42.58 13.73 -5.87
C GLN A 258 -42.78 12.29 -6.33
N ALA A 259 -42.09 11.35 -5.66
CA ALA A 259 -42.14 9.94 -6.00
C ALA A 259 -43.20 9.14 -5.18
N HIS A 260 -43.92 9.80 -4.28
CA HIS A 260 -44.90 9.20 -3.38
C HIS A 260 -44.36 8.03 -2.53
N TRP A 261 -43.07 8.10 -2.12
CA TRP A 261 -42.50 7.11 -1.22
C TRP A 261 -42.93 7.38 0.23
N ALA A 262 -43.20 6.32 0.98
CA ALA A 262 -43.26 6.41 2.42
C ALA A 262 -41.84 6.38 3.01
N TRP A 263 -41.55 7.23 3.98
CA TRP A 263 -40.22 7.32 4.56
C TRP A 263 -40.27 7.67 6.07
N ALA A 264 -39.25 7.22 6.78
CA ALA A 264 -38.97 7.62 8.16
C ALA A 264 -37.51 8.02 8.31
N LEU A 265 -37.23 9.00 9.15
CA LEU A 265 -35.89 9.51 9.43
C LEU A 265 -35.61 9.41 10.92
N GLU A 266 -34.48 8.84 11.27
CA GLU A 266 -34.06 8.65 12.65
C GLU A 266 -32.59 9.09 12.80
N ASP A 267 -32.19 9.37 14.05
CA ASP A 267 -30.77 9.52 14.36
C ASP A 267 -30.14 8.13 14.48
N PRO A 268 -28.88 7.95 14.04
CA PRO A 268 -28.21 6.68 14.20
C PRO A 268 -28.07 6.29 15.68
N ASP A 269 -28.37 5.04 16.01
CA ASP A 269 -28.20 4.50 17.36
C ASP A 269 -26.74 4.63 17.84
N ALA A 270 -26.60 4.70 19.19
CA ALA A 270 -25.30 4.85 19.82
C ALA A 270 -24.30 3.72 19.45
N ASP A 271 -24.78 2.52 19.24
CA ASP A 271 -24.00 1.31 18.98
C ASP A 271 -24.01 0.89 17.50
N ASP A 272 -24.50 1.76 16.59
CA ASP A 272 -24.51 1.43 15.16
C ASP A 272 -23.14 1.74 14.50
N ASP A 273 -22.33 0.70 14.32
CA ASP A 273 -21.01 0.78 13.68
C ASP A 273 -21.07 0.87 12.14
N ARG A 274 -22.28 0.75 11.56
CA ARG A 274 -22.49 0.77 10.10
C ARG A 274 -22.69 2.16 9.52
N VAL A 275 -22.69 3.18 10.35
CA VAL A 275 -22.88 4.56 9.93
C VAL A 275 -21.69 5.02 9.07
N PRO A 276 -21.91 5.43 7.81
CA PRO A 276 -20.82 5.88 6.96
C PRO A 276 -20.31 7.24 7.39
N THR A 277 -19.02 7.44 7.25
CA THR A 277 -18.35 8.70 7.57
C THR A 277 -18.17 9.55 6.33
N LYS A 278 -18.75 10.75 6.32
CA LYS A 278 -18.52 11.77 5.32
C LYS A 278 -17.70 12.90 5.91
N VAL A 279 -16.45 13.03 5.49
CA VAL A 279 -15.57 14.10 5.96
C VAL A 279 -15.69 15.31 5.04
N LYS A 280 -16.06 16.46 5.58
CA LYS A 280 -16.06 17.73 4.88
C LYS A 280 -14.69 18.41 5.01
N TYR A 281 -13.93 18.37 3.94
CA TYR A 281 -12.61 18.98 3.90
C TYR A 281 -12.67 20.47 3.59
N ASN A 282 -11.92 21.27 4.35
CA ASN A 282 -11.63 22.65 4.03
C ASN A 282 -10.52 22.73 2.97
N LYS A 283 -10.25 23.94 2.44
CA LYS A 283 -9.19 24.14 1.43
C LYS A 283 -7.81 23.61 1.90
N ILE A 284 -7.52 23.71 3.19
CA ILE A 284 -6.25 23.26 3.79
C ILE A 284 -6.29 21.75 4.04
N THR A 285 -7.32 21.24 4.68
CA THR A 285 -7.42 19.81 5.04
C THR A 285 -7.59 18.91 3.81
N LYS A 286 -8.07 19.47 2.69
CA LYS A 286 -8.15 18.76 1.41
C LYS A 286 -6.78 18.26 0.90
N LEU A 287 -5.69 18.89 1.34
CA LEU A 287 -4.33 18.47 1.00
C LEU A 287 -3.99 17.06 1.53
N MET A 288 -4.69 16.61 2.59
CA MET A 288 -4.45 15.29 3.18
C MET A 288 -5.17 14.15 2.49
N ILE A 289 -6.15 14.42 1.60
CA ILE A 289 -6.90 13.39 0.88
C ILE A 289 -5.98 12.37 0.20
N PRO A 290 -4.95 12.76 -0.57
CA PRO A 290 -4.08 11.78 -1.23
C PRO A 290 -3.35 10.85 -0.26
N VAL A 291 -3.04 11.32 0.95
CA VAL A 291 -2.38 10.50 1.97
C VAL A 291 -3.37 9.48 2.55
N PHE A 292 -4.56 9.90 2.93
CA PHE A 292 -5.61 9.00 3.43
C PHE A 292 -6.08 7.99 2.38
N ASP A 293 -6.17 8.41 1.10
CA ASP A 293 -6.51 7.52 -0.02
C ASP A 293 -5.44 6.42 -0.23
N ILE A 294 -4.15 6.76 -0.10
CA ILE A 294 -3.04 5.78 -0.20
C ILE A 294 -3.05 4.83 1.00
N LEU A 295 -3.36 5.34 2.19
CA LEU A 295 -3.40 4.55 3.42
C LEU A 295 -4.68 3.70 3.53
N GLY A 296 -5.72 4.03 2.76
CA GLY A 296 -7.02 3.38 2.85
C GLY A 296 -7.72 3.58 4.20
N THR A 297 -7.36 4.63 4.95
CA THR A 297 -7.88 4.88 6.30
C THR A 297 -9.05 5.85 6.26
N VAL A 298 -10.13 5.49 6.96
CA VAL A 298 -11.32 6.34 7.13
C VAL A 298 -11.60 6.45 8.63
N PRO A 299 -11.75 7.66 9.17
CA PRO A 299 -12.11 7.82 10.58
C PRO A 299 -13.51 7.27 10.83
N GLY A 300 -13.75 6.70 12.00
CA GLY A 300 -15.08 6.28 12.43
C GLY A 300 -16.04 7.47 12.51
N TYR A 301 -17.33 7.21 12.36
CA TYR A 301 -18.35 8.29 12.35
C TYR A 301 -18.32 9.16 13.62
N ARG A 302 -17.94 8.58 14.76
CA ARG A 302 -17.86 9.26 16.06
C ARG A 302 -16.46 9.71 16.43
N GLU A 303 -15.50 9.43 15.57
CA GLU A 303 -14.12 9.84 15.79
C GLU A 303 -13.89 11.30 15.43
N TYR A 304 -12.68 11.77 15.73
CA TYR A 304 -12.27 13.13 15.40
C TYR A 304 -11.86 13.27 13.94
N ASP A 305 -12.13 14.42 13.35
CA ASP A 305 -11.44 14.87 12.14
C ASP A 305 -10.11 15.50 12.54
N ILE A 306 -9.05 14.69 12.51
CA ILE A 306 -7.69 15.14 12.84
C ILE A 306 -6.92 15.68 11.62
N SER A 307 -7.54 15.80 10.46
CA SER A 307 -6.87 16.16 9.19
C SER A 307 -6.01 17.42 9.27
N PHE A 308 -6.43 18.43 10.05
CA PHE A 308 -5.68 19.66 10.22
C PHE A 308 -4.39 19.44 11.03
N TRP A 309 -4.49 18.76 12.16
CA TRP A 309 -3.34 18.46 13.04
C TRP A 309 -2.39 17.47 12.38
N PHE A 310 -2.97 16.46 11.70
CA PHE A 310 -2.21 15.51 10.92
C PHE A 310 -1.36 16.22 9.86
N LEU A 311 -1.93 17.14 9.09
CA LEU A 311 -1.18 17.90 8.08
C LEU A 311 0.00 18.67 8.70
N GLY A 312 -0.23 19.35 9.82
CA GLY A 312 0.80 20.13 10.50
C GLY A 312 1.99 19.28 10.95
N PHE A 313 1.71 18.23 11.71
CA PHE A 313 2.75 17.33 12.22
C PHE A 313 3.39 16.51 11.09
N PHE A 314 2.61 16.02 10.13
CA PHE A 314 3.14 15.29 8.99
C PHE A 314 4.10 16.13 8.15
N THR A 315 3.76 17.40 7.93
CA THR A 315 4.63 18.34 7.21
C THR A 315 5.97 18.53 7.95
N LEU A 316 5.93 18.66 9.27
CA LEU A 316 7.14 18.80 10.08
C LEU A 316 7.97 17.50 10.11
N PHE A 317 7.32 16.35 10.28
CA PHE A 317 8.00 15.05 10.25
C PHE A 317 8.64 14.78 8.90
N PHE A 318 7.94 15.09 7.80
CA PHE A 318 8.48 14.99 6.46
C PHE A 318 9.76 15.81 6.32
N ALA A 319 9.71 17.07 6.75
CA ALA A 319 10.85 17.98 6.69
C ALA A 319 12.04 17.48 7.53
N MET A 320 11.78 16.93 8.73
CA MET A 320 12.82 16.40 9.61
C MET A 320 13.44 15.10 9.11
N ILE A 321 12.63 14.19 8.54
CA ILE A 321 13.08 12.88 8.02
C ILE A 321 13.93 13.07 6.77
N ILE A 322 13.50 13.91 5.82
CA ILE A 322 14.30 14.23 4.62
C ILE A 322 15.53 15.07 5.00
N GLY A 323 15.35 16.05 5.88
CA GLY A 323 16.39 16.80 6.55
C GLY A 323 17.28 17.69 5.69
N ASP A 324 17.13 17.72 4.37
CA ASP A 324 18.06 18.34 3.43
C ASP A 324 17.36 19.37 2.51
N ALA A 325 17.83 20.62 2.54
CA ALA A 325 17.28 21.70 1.72
C ALA A 325 17.50 21.48 0.21
N GLY A 326 18.58 20.84 -0.18
CA GLY A 326 18.85 20.49 -1.58
C GLY A 326 17.80 19.53 -2.15
N TYR A 327 17.42 18.48 -1.39
CA TYR A 327 16.31 17.61 -1.77
C TYR A 327 14.97 18.34 -1.76
N GLY A 328 14.76 19.24 -0.79
CA GLY A 328 13.60 20.12 -0.77
C GLY A 328 13.47 20.95 -2.05
N CYS A 329 14.57 21.51 -2.55
CA CYS A 329 14.61 22.24 -3.83
C CYS A 329 14.30 21.32 -5.04
N LEU A 330 14.78 20.07 -5.04
CA LEU A 330 14.42 19.11 -6.09
C LEU A 330 12.91 18.80 -6.09
N PHE A 331 12.31 18.60 -4.93
CA PHE A 331 10.86 18.40 -4.82
C PHE A 331 10.07 19.66 -5.21
N LEU A 332 10.57 20.87 -4.90
CA LEU A 332 10.00 22.12 -5.36
C LEU A 332 10.02 22.24 -6.88
N LEU A 333 11.13 21.89 -7.51
CA LEU A 333 11.26 21.86 -8.95
C LEU A 333 10.29 20.85 -9.58
N LEU A 334 10.17 19.66 -9.00
CA LEU A 334 9.19 18.67 -9.44
C LEU A 334 7.76 19.21 -9.33
N ALA A 335 7.40 19.83 -8.21
CA ALA A 335 6.09 20.44 -8.00
C ALA A 335 5.81 21.55 -9.03
N LEU A 336 6.81 22.36 -9.36
CA LEU A 336 6.72 23.40 -10.38
C LEU A 336 6.47 22.80 -11.76
N VAL A 337 7.24 21.80 -12.17
CA VAL A 337 7.06 21.09 -13.46
C VAL A 337 5.67 20.47 -13.57
N LEU A 338 5.19 19.82 -12.51
CA LEU A 338 3.84 19.24 -12.48
C LEU A 338 2.75 20.32 -12.57
N THR A 339 2.96 21.47 -11.95
CA THR A 339 2.05 22.60 -12.02
C THR A 339 1.99 23.18 -13.43
N LEU A 340 3.15 23.37 -14.09
CA LEU A 340 3.23 23.82 -15.48
C LEU A 340 2.59 22.86 -16.48
N LYS A 341 2.63 21.55 -16.20
CA LYS A 341 1.92 20.51 -16.97
C LYS A 341 0.41 20.46 -16.70
N GLY A 342 -0.18 21.49 -16.09
CA GLY A 342 -1.62 21.62 -15.85
C GLY A 342 -2.17 20.80 -14.68
N LYS A 343 -1.33 20.13 -13.88
CA LYS A 343 -1.74 19.35 -12.71
C LYS A 343 -1.80 20.16 -11.40
N GLY A 344 -1.58 21.47 -11.42
CA GLY A 344 -1.48 22.34 -10.24
C GLY A 344 -2.74 22.40 -9.36
N LYS A 345 -3.92 22.05 -9.88
CA LYS A 345 -5.16 21.95 -9.11
C LYS A 345 -5.30 20.65 -8.31
N SER A 346 -4.42 19.66 -8.54
CA SER A 346 -4.44 18.39 -7.80
C SER A 346 -3.99 18.60 -6.35
N SER A 347 -4.74 18.05 -5.39
CA SER A 347 -4.39 18.10 -3.96
C SER A 347 -3.00 17.49 -3.69
N ALA A 348 -2.60 16.46 -4.44
CA ALA A 348 -1.28 15.84 -4.31
C ALA A 348 -0.14 16.80 -4.69
N VAL A 349 -0.29 17.59 -5.77
CA VAL A 349 0.72 18.58 -6.18
C VAL A 349 0.78 19.73 -5.18
N GLN A 350 -0.37 20.17 -4.67
CA GLN A 350 -0.42 21.22 -3.64
C GLN A 350 0.22 20.73 -2.32
N LEU A 351 -0.02 19.49 -1.92
CA LEU A 351 0.66 18.88 -0.77
C LEU A 351 2.17 18.84 -0.99
N LEU A 352 2.62 18.42 -2.17
CA LEU A 352 4.05 18.39 -2.51
C LEU A 352 4.70 19.78 -2.38
N TRP A 353 4.01 20.86 -2.77
CA TRP A 353 4.47 22.23 -2.54
C TRP A 353 4.71 22.53 -1.06
N VAL A 354 3.73 22.20 -0.21
CA VAL A 354 3.82 22.44 1.24
C VAL A 354 4.97 21.65 1.85
N LEU A 355 5.09 20.35 1.52
CA LEU A 355 6.14 19.48 2.03
C LEU A 355 7.54 19.93 1.58
N SER A 356 7.67 20.32 0.30
CA SER A 356 8.94 20.80 -0.25
C SER A 356 9.40 22.10 0.42
N ILE A 357 8.51 23.07 0.60
CA ILE A 357 8.82 24.33 1.27
C ILE A 357 9.25 24.06 2.71
N ALA A 358 8.54 23.22 3.44
CA ALA A 358 8.88 22.86 4.81
C ALA A 358 10.27 22.20 4.89
N THR A 359 10.60 21.33 3.93
CA THR A 359 11.92 20.67 3.85
C THR A 359 13.04 21.67 3.56
N VAL A 360 12.82 22.64 2.66
CA VAL A 360 13.80 23.71 2.41
C VAL A 360 14.02 24.55 3.68
N ILE A 361 12.95 24.90 4.39
CA ILE A 361 13.05 25.65 5.64
C ILE A 361 13.85 24.85 6.68
N TRP A 362 13.46 23.61 6.92
CA TRP A 362 14.14 22.77 7.92
C TRP A 362 15.61 22.52 7.57
N GLY A 363 15.92 22.13 6.32
CA GLY A 363 17.29 21.92 5.86
C GLY A 363 18.14 23.20 5.90
N SER A 364 17.54 24.37 5.68
CA SER A 364 18.23 25.66 5.86
C SER A 364 18.52 25.96 7.32
N LEU A 365 17.60 25.64 8.25
CA LEU A 365 17.79 25.83 9.69
C LEU A 365 18.85 24.89 10.28
N THR A 366 18.99 23.68 9.73
CA THR A 366 20.00 22.69 10.12
C THR A 366 21.30 22.79 9.32
N GLY A 367 21.31 23.58 8.25
CA GLY A 367 22.48 23.83 7.40
C GLY A 367 22.83 22.68 6.45
N THR A 368 21.88 21.84 6.08
CA THR A 368 22.11 20.67 5.22
C THR A 368 21.70 20.96 3.79
N TRP A 369 22.68 20.92 2.87
CA TRP A 369 22.51 21.12 1.44
C TRP A 369 23.22 20.02 0.69
N PHE A 370 22.50 19.00 0.21
CA PHE A 370 23.06 17.77 -0.40
C PHE A 370 24.15 17.08 0.45
N GLY A 371 24.10 17.25 1.79
CA GLY A 371 25.14 16.72 2.67
C GLY A 371 26.53 17.35 2.49
N LEU A 372 26.65 18.53 1.89
CA LEU A 372 27.91 19.21 1.61
C LEU A 372 28.29 20.15 2.75
N GLU A 373 29.46 19.97 3.34
CA GLU A 373 30.03 20.88 4.37
C GLU A 373 30.37 22.25 3.81
N GLN A 374 30.83 22.32 2.54
CA GLN A 374 31.19 23.58 1.86
C GLN A 374 30.01 24.57 1.76
N ALA A 375 28.79 24.09 1.86
CA ALA A 375 27.62 24.97 1.92
C ALA A 375 27.66 25.93 3.13
N MET A 376 28.35 25.58 4.21
CA MET A 376 28.51 26.42 5.40
C MET A 376 29.56 27.53 5.23
N GLU A 377 30.37 27.51 4.20
CA GLU A 377 31.30 28.59 3.84
C GLU A 377 30.57 29.80 3.23
N VAL A 378 29.35 29.59 2.74
CA VAL A 378 28.51 30.67 2.17
C VAL A 378 27.89 31.49 3.32
N PRO A 379 28.22 32.81 3.45
CA PRO A 379 27.80 33.59 4.62
C PRO A 379 26.28 33.75 4.76
N LEU A 380 25.54 33.72 3.64
CA LEU A 380 24.09 33.81 3.63
C LEU A 380 23.44 32.54 4.23
N LEU A 381 23.94 31.37 3.82
CA LEU A 381 23.42 30.09 4.31
C LEU A 381 23.76 29.90 5.79
N LYS A 382 24.97 30.26 6.19
CA LYS A 382 25.42 30.18 7.58
C LYS A 382 24.57 31.03 8.53
N LYS A 383 24.08 32.20 8.09
CA LYS A 383 23.20 33.07 8.90
C LYS A 383 21.82 32.49 9.17
N LEU A 384 21.33 31.58 8.31
CA LEU A 384 20.02 30.95 8.47
C LEU A 384 20.05 29.78 9.46
N VAL A 385 21.23 29.25 9.76
CA VAL A 385 21.39 28.07 10.61
C VAL A 385 21.22 28.43 12.07
N ILE A 386 20.46 27.62 12.79
CA ILE A 386 20.36 27.67 14.26
C ILE A 386 21.51 26.86 14.84
N PRO A 387 22.47 27.48 15.58
CA PRO A 387 23.68 26.79 16.04
C PRO A 387 23.42 25.49 16.83
N GLY A 388 22.35 25.45 17.62
CA GLY A 388 21.97 24.26 18.40
C GLY A 388 21.45 23.08 17.58
N PHE A 389 21.00 23.33 16.34
CA PHE A 389 20.47 22.30 15.42
C PHE A 389 21.36 22.06 14.20
N ALA A 390 22.52 22.75 14.15
CA ALA A 390 23.42 22.69 13.00
C ALA A 390 24.00 21.28 12.81
N ASN A 391 23.78 20.67 11.65
CA ASN A 391 24.34 19.36 11.31
C ASN A 391 25.87 19.36 11.13
N TYR A 392 26.47 20.55 11.06
CA TYR A 392 27.92 20.79 11.03
C TYR A 392 28.32 21.65 12.23
N PRO A 393 28.32 21.10 13.45
CA PRO A 393 28.49 21.86 14.69
C PRO A 393 29.88 22.52 14.82
N ALA A 394 30.90 21.98 14.16
CA ALA A 394 32.25 22.53 14.16
C ALA A 394 32.34 23.99 13.63
N TYR A 395 31.45 24.39 12.74
CA TYR A 395 31.38 25.75 12.20
C TYR A 395 30.75 26.78 13.18
N PHE A 396 30.20 26.32 14.29
CA PHE A 396 29.47 27.11 15.29
C PHE A 396 30.00 26.94 16.73
N ASP A 397 31.18 26.35 16.92
CA ASP A 397 31.77 26.06 18.22
C ASP A 397 30.88 25.26 19.18
N VAL A 398 30.02 24.38 18.62
CA VAL A 398 29.15 23.49 19.37
C VAL A 398 29.69 22.08 19.32
N SER A 399 29.65 21.36 20.44
CA SER A 399 30.08 19.95 20.45
C SER A 399 29.00 19.08 19.75
N THR A 400 29.44 18.03 19.04
CA THR A 400 28.56 17.09 18.36
C THR A 400 27.53 16.46 19.31
N THR A 401 27.94 16.15 20.54
CA THR A 401 27.04 15.60 21.56
C THR A 401 25.98 16.61 21.99
N ALA A 402 26.34 17.88 22.17
CA ALA A 402 25.39 18.92 22.54
C ALA A 402 24.35 19.16 21.43
N GLN A 403 24.77 19.16 20.16
CA GLN A 403 23.90 19.26 18.99
C GLN A 403 22.94 18.07 18.91
N GLN A 404 23.43 16.84 18.99
CA GLN A 404 22.61 15.64 18.97
C GLN A 404 21.57 15.66 20.09
N ASN A 405 21.98 16.01 21.30
CA ASN A 405 21.09 16.14 22.46
C ASN A 405 20.01 17.23 22.23
N ALA A 406 20.36 18.35 21.58
CA ALA A 406 19.40 19.41 21.29
C ALA A 406 18.34 18.95 20.29
N ILE A 407 18.73 18.24 19.21
CA ILE A 407 17.77 17.71 18.23
C ILE A 407 16.92 16.60 18.86
N MET A 408 17.49 15.67 19.61
CA MET A 408 16.74 14.64 20.34
C MET A 408 15.73 15.27 21.30
N LYS A 409 16.16 16.27 22.08
CA LYS A 409 15.26 17.01 22.97
C LYS A 409 14.10 17.66 22.22
N PHE A 410 14.39 18.26 21.07
CA PHE A 410 13.35 18.84 20.21
C PHE A 410 12.35 17.77 19.72
N CYS A 411 12.82 16.59 19.31
CA CYS A 411 11.95 15.47 18.90
C CYS A 411 11.04 15.03 20.06
N PHE A 412 11.56 14.92 21.29
CA PHE A 412 10.76 14.55 22.45
C PHE A 412 9.76 15.64 22.85
N ILE A 413 10.14 16.94 22.77
CA ILE A 413 9.19 18.05 22.97
C ILE A 413 8.05 17.95 21.96
N LEU A 414 8.39 17.73 20.70
CA LEU A 414 7.39 17.62 19.62
C LEU A 414 6.43 16.46 19.87
N GLY A 415 6.95 15.30 20.29
CA GLY A 415 6.14 14.14 20.65
C GLY A 415 5.23 14.41 21.85
N THR A 416 5.78 14.99 22.91
CA THR A 416 5.00 15.34 24.11
C THR A 416 3.89 16.36 23.75
N VAL A 417 4.20 17.41 22.99
CA VAL A 417 3.21 18.40 22.55
C VAL A 417 2.09 17.74 21.72
N GLN A 418 2.42 16.82 20.83
CA GLN A 418 1.43 16.11 20.02
C GLN A 418 0.52 15.22 20.87
N LEU A 419 1.09 14.43 21.79
CA LEU A 419 0.33 13.55 22.68
C LEU A 419 -0.50 14.36 23.70
N SER A 420 0.06 15.44 24.25
CA SER A 420 -0.66 16.35 25.16
C SER A 420 -1.82 17.04 24.45
N LEU A 421 -1.65 17.41 23.16
CA LEU A 421 -2.73 17.93 22.33
C LEU A 421 -3.87 16.92 22.20
N ALA A 422 -3.56 15.63 22.00
CA ALA A 422 -4.58 14.58 21.97
C ALA A 422 -5.39 14.51 23.27
N CYS A 423 -4.72 14.55 24.42
CA CYS A 423 -5.39 14.59 25.73
C CYS A 423 -6.29 15.82 25.88
N VAL A 424 -5.80 17.01 25.49
CA VAL A 424 -6.58 18.26 25.55
C VAL A 424 -7.83 18.18 24.65
N MET A 425 -7.71 17.59 23.46
CA MET A 425 -8.86 17.38 22.55
C MET A 425 -9.90 16.44 23.20
N ASN A 426 -9.46 15.35 23.83
CA ASN A 426 -10.35 14.45 24.56
C ASN A 426 -11.03 15.13 25.75
N ILE A 427 -10.29 15.88 26.56
CA ILE A 427 -10.84 16.68 27.68
C ILE A 427 -11.95 17.60 27.16
N ARG A 428 -11.68 18.34 26.07
CA ARG A 428 -12.66 19.27 25.49
C ARG A 428 -13.95 18.55 25.05
N ARG A 429 -13.86 17.38 24.44
CA ARG A 429 -15.01 16.58 24.02
C ARG A 429 -15.84 16.17 25.21
N LYS A 430 -15.21 15.48 26.17
CA LYS A 430 -15.89 14.93 27.36
C LYS A 430 -16.49 16.01 28.27
N LEU A 431 -15.84 17.17 28.35
CA LEU A 431 -16.44 18.34 29.01
C LEU A 431 -17.72 18.81 28.33
N THR A 432 -17.77 18.79 26.98
CA THR A 432 -18.96 19.17 26.22
C THR A 432 -20.09 18.15 26.42
N GLU A 433 -19.74 16.87 26.55
CA GLU A 433 -20.66 15.75 26.83
C GLU A 433 -21.05 15.65 28.31
N LYS A 434 -20.47 16.49 29.19
CA LYS A 434 -20.65 16.48 30.65
C LYS A 434 -20.26 15.14 31.31
N ASP A 435 -19.35 14.43 30.72
CA ASP A 435 -18.84 13.16 31.23
C ASP A 435 -17.68 13.40 32.20
N LEU A 436 -17.75 12.85 33.42
CA LEU A 436 -16.70 12.97 34.45
C LEU A 436 -15.39 12.27 34.06
N SER A 437 -15.37 11.45 33.01
CA SER A 437 -14.15 10.78 32.53
C SER A 437 -13.11 11.74 31.96
N TRP A 438 -13.41 13.05 31.78
CA TRP A 438 -12.41 14.06 31.43
C TRP A 438 -11.27 14.17 32.46
N LEU A 439 -11.54 13.82 33.75
CA LEU A 439 -10.51 13.76 34.79
C LEU A 439 -9.46 12.66 34.53
N ALA A 440 -9.86 11.58 33.88
CA ALA A 440 -8.91 10.55 33.45
C ALA A 440 -7.99 11.08 32.35
N ASP A 441 -8.50 11.85 31.39
CA ASP A 441 -7.66 12.46 30.34
C ASP A 441 -6.72 13.54 30.91
N LEU A 442 -7.15 14.25 31.98
CA LEU A 442 -6.28 15.15 32.72
C LEU A 442 -5.15 14.36 33.43
N GLY A 443 -5.47 13.19 33.97
CA GLY A 443 -4.49 12.25 34.54
C GLY A 443 -3.48 11.79 33.49
N TRP A 444 -3.94 11.47 32.27
CA TRP A 444 -3.07 11.13 31.15
C TRP A 444 -2.18 12.29 30.71
N LEU A 445 -2.72 13.49 30.63
CA LEU A 445 -1.93 14.70 30.31
C LEU A 445 -0.80 14.90 31.30
N ALA A 446 -1.10 14.86 32.62
CA ALA A 446 -0.08 15.00 33.64
C ALA A 446 0.95 13.86 33.61
N ALA A 447 0.54 12.62 33.36
CA ALA A 447 1.43 11.48 33.24
C ALA A 447 2.37 11.62 32.02
N ILE A 448 1.88 12.02 30.84
CA ILE A 448 2.67 12.22 29.62
C ILE A 448 3.72 13.32 29.83
N ASP A 449 3.31 14.47 30.40
CA ASP A 449 4.22 15.58 30.67
C ASP A 449 5.30 15.19 31.70
N ALA A 450 4.96 14.38 32.70
CA ALA A 450 5.94 13.86 33.67
C ALA A 450 6.87 12.80 33.04
N LEU A 451 6.34 11.88 32.22
CA LEU A 451 7.12 10.87 31.50
C LEU A 451 8.15 11.50 30.54
N TYR A 452 7.85 12.67 29.97
CA TYR A 452 8.82 13.43 29.18
C TYR A 452 10.12 13.70 29.97
N PHE A 453 10.05 14.10 31.24
CA PHE A 453 11.25 14.31 32.08
C PHE A 453 11.98 12.99 32.35
N VAL A 454 11.26 11.87 32.48
CA VAL A 454 11.90 10.54 32.59
C VAL A 454 12.69 10.22 31.33
N VAL A 455 12.10 10.48 30.14
CA VAL A 455 12.79 10.26 28.86
C VAL A 455 14.03 11.12 28.73
N LEU A 456 13.98 12.40 29.11
CA LEU A 456 15.15 13.28 29.10
C LEU A 456 16.27 12.81 30.05
N TYR A 457 15.89 12.32 31.23
CA TYR A 457 16.84 11.76 32.16
C TYR A 457 17.53 10.50 31.63
N LEU A 458 16.75 9.57 31.04
CA LEU A 458 17.27 8.29 30.54
C LEU A 458 18.10 8.43 29.27
N VAL A 459 17.68 9.28 28.33
CA VAL A 459 18.29 9.35 26.98
C VAL A 459 19.39 10.41 26.90
N ILE A 460 19.13 11.60 27.46
CA ILE A 460 20.03 12.75 27.35
C ILE A 460 20.90 12.92 28.61
N GLY A 461 20.54 12.25 29.72
CA GLY A 461 21.22 12.42 30.99
C GLY A 461 20.92 13.75 31.70
N GLN A 462 19.84 14.44 31.30
CA GLN A 462 19.46 15.71 31.93
C GLN A 462 18.91 15.46 33.33
N GLN A 463 19.49 16.11 34.35
CA GLN A 463 19.03 15.97 35.71
C GLN A 463 17.57 16.40 35.88
N ALA A 464 16.75 15.55 36.48
CA ALA A 464 15.36 15.80 36.82
C ALA A 464 15.10 15.42 38.28
N ASN A 465 14.19 16.12 38.94
CA ASN A 465 13.71 15.77 40.28
C ASN A 465 12.87 14.49 40.24
N LEU A 466 13.51 13.31 40.17
CA LEU A 466 12.85 12.01 40.05
C LEU A 466 11.72 11.79 41.09
N PRO A 467 11.85 12.17 42.37
CA PRO A 467 10.74 12.02 43.33
C PRO A 467 9.49 12.80 42.95
N VAL A 468 9.64 14.03 42.43
CA VAL A 468 8.52 14.86 42.00
C VAL A 468 7.88 14.28 40.74
N VAL A 469 8.72 13.89 39.78
CA VAL A 469 8.24 13.25 38.55
C VAL A 469 7.48 11.96 38.85
N ALA A 470 8.01 11.10 39.73
CA ALA A 470 7.33 9.88 40.17
C ALA A 470 6.01 10.18 40.87
N ALA A 471 5.93 11.19 41.71
CA ALA A 471 4.71 11.59 42.38
C ALA A 471 3.61 12.04 41.38
N VAL A 472 3.99 12.80 40.35
CA VAL A 472 3.04 13.25 39.29
C VAL A 472 2.57 12.08 38.45
N VAL A 473 3.47 11.13 38.08
CA VAL A 473 3.08 9.92 37.33
C VAL A 473 2.08 9.08 38.14
N ILE A 474 2.36 8.87 39.43
CA ILE A 474 1.48 8.11 40.33
C ILE A 474 0.13 8.84 40.51
N ALA A 475 0.15 10.15 40.70
CA ALA A 475 -1.10 10.93 40.81
C ALA A 475 -1.93 10.86 39.50
N GLY A 476 -1.28 11.00 38.34
CA GLY A 476 -1.92 10.83 37.03
C GLY A 476 -2.50 9.43 36.85
N PHE A 477 -1.74 8.39 37.18
CA PHE A 477 -2.20 7.00 37.15
C PHE A 477 -3.43 6.78 38.05
N LEU A 478 -3.41 7.30 39.28
CA LEU A 478 -4.57 7.21 40.19
C LEU A 478 -5.80 7.90 39.63
N LEU A 479 -5.66 9.09 39.04
CA LEU A 479 -6.77 9.79 38.37
C LEU A 479 -7.34 8.95 37.22
N VAL A 480 -6.50 8.35 36.41
CA VAL A 480 -6.95 7.48 35.31
C VAL A 480 -7.68 6.25 35.82
N VAL A 481 -7.18 5.58 36.85
CA VAL A 481 -7.80 4.40 37.46
C VAL A 481 -9.16 4.76 38.09
N LEU A 482 -9.22 5.87 38.81
CA LEU A 482 -10.46 6.27 39.52
C LEU A 482 -11.56 6.74 38.56
N PHE A 483 -11.21 7.48 37.51
CA PHE A 483 -12.20 8.14 36.65
C PHE A 483 -12.29 7.52 35.23
N GLY A 484 -11.37 6.62 34.82
CA GLY A 484 -11.37 6.02 33.50
C GLY A 484 -12.53 5.06 33.21
N GLY A 485 -13.21 4.57 34.24
CA GLY A 485 -14.41 3.73 34.10
C GLY A 485 -15.76 4.48 34.14
N MET A 486 -15.70 5.81 34.26
CA MET A 486 -16.91 6.65 34.30
C MET A 486 -17.50 6.78 32.89
N SER A 487 -18.83 6.78 32.81
CA SER A 487 -19.61 7.13 31.62
C SER A 487 -20.93 7.74 32.04
N PRO A 488 -21.60 8.57 31.21
CA PRO A 488 -22.85 9.23 31.57
C PRO A 488 -23.95 8.28 32.03
N ASP A 489 -23.93 7.04 31.53
CA ASP A 489 -24.97 6.02 31.80
C ASP A 489 -24.72 5.18 33.07
N LYS A 490 -23.55 5.33 33.73
CA LYS A 490 -23.17 4.53 34.91
C LYS A 490 -23.24 5.34 36.20
N SER A 491 -23.65 4.69 37.28
CA SER A 491 -23.56 5.31 38.60
C SER A 491 -22.08 5.43 39.03
N PHE A 492 -21.76 6.45 39.85
CA PHE A 492 -20.39 6.71 40.31
C PHE A 492 -19.71 5.46 40.90
N GLY A 493 -20.40 4.66 41.70
CA GLY A 493 -19.87 3.45 42.31
C GLY A 493 -19.57 2.35 41.27
N GLN A 494 -20.38 2.22 40.24
CA GLN A 494 -20.14 1.26 39.13
C GLN A 494 -18.97 1.70 38.27
N GLY A 495 -18.83 3.00 37.99
CA GLY A 495 -17.69 3.56 37.26
C GLY A 495 -16.36 3.35 38.01
N LEU A 496 -16.37 3.60 39.32
CA LEU A 496 -15.19 3.37 40.19
C LEU A 496 -14.79 1.89 40.22
N LYS A 497 -15.74 0.98 40.37
CA LYS A 497 -15.46 -0.47 40.34
C LYS A 497 -14.90 -0.93 38.98
N ALA A 498 -15.44 -0.40 37.88
CA ALA A 498 -14.95 -0.67 36.53
C ALA A 498 -13.52 -0.14 36.33
N GLY A 499 -13.23 1.07 36.81
CA GLY A 499 -11.89 1.66 36.73
C GLY A 499 -10.84 0.88 37.52
N LEU A 500 -11.21 0.46 38.76
CA LEU A 500 -10.31 -0.41 39.56
C LEU A 500 -10.11 -1.78 38.91
N GLY A 501 -11.11 -2.36 38.27
CA GLY A 501 -10.97 -3.60 37.50
C GLY A 501 -10.00 -3.47 36.32
N ASN A 502 -9.89 -2.27 35.75
CA ASN A 502 -9.00 -1.97 34.63
C ASN A 502 -7.60 -1.45 35.04
N ALA A 503 -7.28 -1.41 36.33
CA ALA A 503 -6.03 -0.83 36.83
C ALA A 503 -4.77 -1.46 36.19
N PHE A 504 -4.76 -2.77 35.95
CA PHE A 504 -3.66 -3.46 35.26
C PHE A 504 -3.52 -2.99 33.79
N THR A 505 -4.62 -2.83 33.07
CA THR A 505 -4.60 -2.30 31.71
C THR A 505 -4.09 -0.86 31.67
N VAL A 506 -4.49 -0.02 32.62
CA VAL A 506 -3.99 1.36 32.76
C VAL A 506 -2.49 1.37 33.04
N PHE A 507 -1.98 0.43 33.85
CA PHE A 507 -0.54 0.28 34.07
C PHE A 507 0.21 -0.08 32.79
N LEU A 508 -0.29 -1.04 31.99
CA LEU A 508 0.30 -1.37 30.68
C LEU A 508 0.25 -0.19 29.70
N ASN A 509 -0.85 0.55 29.69
CA ASN A 509 -1.00 1.74 28.86
C ASN A 509 -0.04 2.86 29.27
N THR A 510 0.31 2.98 30.56
CA THR A 510 1.32 3.94 31.04
C THR A 510 2.71 3.59 30.52
N ILE A 511 3.06 2.30 30.47
CA ILE A 511 4.31 1.83 29.83
C ILE A 511 4.27 2.12 28.34
N SER A 512 3.16 1.89 27.69
CA SER A 512 2.97 2.19 26.26
C SER A 512 3.12 3.68 25.98
N ALA A 513 2.56 4.55 26.83
CA ALA A 513 2.70 6.00 26.70
C ALA A 513 4.17 6.46 26.78
N PHE A 514 4.97 5.86 27.68
CA PHE A 514 6.42 6.08 27.70
C PHE A 514 7.06 5.66 26.36
N GLY A 515 6.71 4.48 25.82
CA GLY A 515 7.17 4.00 24.52
C GLY A 515 6.75 4.91 23.37
N ASN A 516 5.57 5.51 23.45
CA ASN A 516 5.07 6.45 22.44
C ASN A 516 5.95 7.73 22.41
N ILE A 517 6.31 8.31 23.56
CA ILE A 517 7.23 9.46 23.61
C ILE A 517 8.61 9.06 23.06
N MET A 518 9.14 7.91 23.48
CA MET A 518 10.42 7.40 22.98
C MET A 518 10.42 7.19 21.46
N SER A 519 9.28 6.87 20.87
CA SER A 519 9.16 6.62 19.43
C SER A 519 9.54 7.83 18.56
N TYR A 520 9.50 9.05 19.10
CA TYR A 520 9.87 10.27 18.35
C TYR A 520 11.39 10.41 18.13
N ILE A 521 12.22 9.63 18.82
CA ILE A 521 13.66 9.57 18.54
C ILE A 521 13.94 9.10 17.10
N ARG A 522 13.01 8.41 16.47
CA ARG A 522 13.12 7.97 15.07
C ARG A 522 13.28 9.13 14.09
N LEU A 523 12.67 10.29 14.37
CA LEU A 523 12.82 11.47 13.52
C LEU A 523 14.29 11.90 13.49
N PHE A 524 14.94 11.93 14.65
CA PHE A 524 16.36 12.21 14.76
C PHE A 524 17.21 11.14 14.07
N ALA A 525 16.98 9.86 14.41
CA ALA A 525 17.80 8.75 13.93
C ALA A 525 17.79 8.63 12.39
N VAL A 526 16.60 8.76 11.78
CA VAL A 526 16.45 8.67 10.33
C VAL A 526 17.02 9.90 9.62
N GLY A 527 16.80 11.10 10.16
CA GLY A 527 17.37 12.33 9.61
C GLY A 527 18.91 12.30 9.64
N MET A 528 19.51 11.86 10.74
CA MET A 528 20.96 11.69 10.85
C MET A 528 21.51 10.60 9.94
N ALA A 529 20.78 9.48 9.77
CA ALA A 529 21.16 8.43 8.82
C ALA A 529 21.16 8.94 7.38
N SER A 530 20.15 9.70 6.97
CA SER A 530 20.07 10.32 5.64
C SER A 530 21.26 11.25 5.38
N LEU A 531 21.62 12.08 6.36
CA LEU A 531 22.80 12.94 6.30
C LEU A 531 24.10 12.13 6.14
N ALA A 532 24.30 11.09 6.97
CA ALA A 532 25.50 10.26 6.95
C ALA A 532 25.66 9.53 5.60
N ILE A 533 24.54 9.05 5.01
CA ILE A 533 24.52 8.45 3.67
C ILE A 533 24.97 9.48 2.62
N ALA A 534 24.39 10.68 2.62
CA ALA A 534 24.75 11.74 1.68
C ALA A 534 26.23 12.10 1.77
N GLN A 535 26.75 12.28 3.00
CA GLN A 535 28.18 12.57 3.22
C GLN A 535 29.09 11.45 2.74
N SER A 536 28.72 10.18 2.97
CA SER A 536 29.51 9.02 2.54
C SER A 536 29.64 8.95 1.04
N PHE A 537 28.56 9.15 0.30
CA PHE A 537 28.59 9.18 -1.17
C PHE A 537 29.34 10.39 -1.71
N ASN A 538 29.19 11.57 -1.09
CA ASN A 538 29.95 12.76 -1.43
C ASN A 538 31.45 12.55 -1.25
N ASN A 539 31.88 12.03 -0.12
CA ASN A 539 33.29 11.78 0.18
C ASN A 539 33.89 10.75 -0.80
N MET A 540 33.11 9.70 -1.15
CA MET A 540 33.53 8.73 -2.16
C MET A 540 33.69 9.39 -3.53
N ALA A 541 32.74 10.22 -3.95
CA ALA A 541 32.78 10.87 -5.26
C ALA A 541 33.91 11.90 -5.40
N PHE A 542 34.19 12.69 -4.36
CA PHE A 542 35.25 13.70 -4.37
C PHE A 542 36.68 13.09 -4.35
N GLY A 543 36.80 11.80 -4.05
CA GLY A 543 38.07 11.07 -4.16
C GLY A 543 38.54 10.85 -5.61
N PHE A 544 37.65 10.94 -6.61
CA PHE A 544 37.98 10.69 -8.00
C PHE A 544 38.44 11.97 -8.72
N LYS A 545 39.55 11.88 -9.46
CA LYS A 545 40.14 12.98 -10.24
C LYS A 545 40.37 12.56 -11.71
N GLY A 546 40.44 13.52 -12.63
CA GLY A 546 40.71 13.29 -14.04
C GLY A 546 39.56 12.57 -14.77
N PRO A 547 39.82 11.60 -15.68
CA PRO A 547 38.79 10.95 -16.48
C PRO A 547 37.78 10.14 -15.66
N LEU A 548 38.09 9.84 -14.38
CA LEU A 548 37.19 9.13 -13.45
C LEU A 548 36.08 10.01 -12.89
N VAL A 549 35.99 11.30 -13.28
CA VAL A 549 34.89 12.20 -12.91
C VAL A 549 33.51 11.64 -13.36
N VAL A 550 33.45 10.88 -14.47
CA VAL A 550 32.23 10.21 -14.92
C VAL A 550 31.74 9.20 -13.88
N ALA A 551 32.66 8.45 -13.28
CA ALA A 551 32.33 7.52 -12.19
C ALA A 551 31.85 8.27 -10.94
N ALA A 552 32.47 9.43 -10.60
CA ALA A 552 32.03 10.28 -9.51
C ALA A 552 30.59 10.78 -9.69
N VAL A 553 30.23 11.24 -10.90
CA VAL A 553 28.85 11.68 -11.22
C VAL A 553 27.87 10.53 -11.08
N LEU A 554 28.23 9.32 -11.54
CA LEU A 554 27.38 8.14 -11.39
C LEU A 554 27.16 7.76 -9.93
N ILE A 555 28.21 7.80 -9.10
CA ILE A 555 28.15 7.55 -7.66
C ILE A 555 27.23 8.56 -6.96
N LEU A 556 27.36 9.85 -7.28
CA LEU A 556 26.49 10.89 -6.73
C LEU A 556 25.02 10.69 -7.13
N LEU A 557 24.77 10.38 -8.41
CA LEU A 557 23.41 10.16 -8.90
C LEU A 557 22.76 8.95 -8.22
N ILE A 558 23.48 7.84 -8.11
CA ILE A 558 22.99 6.64 -7.42
C ILE A 558 22.83 6.92 -5.93
N GLY A 559 23.83 7.52 -5.29
CA GLY A 559 23.83 7.77 -3.83
C GLY A 559 22.71 8.70 -3.40
N HIS A 560 22.58 9.86 -4.04
CA HIS A 560 21.49 10.80 -3.72
C HIS A 560 20.13 10.26 -4.17
N GLY A 561 20.04 9.54 -5.29
CA GLY A 561 18.80 8.86 -5.71
C GLY A 561 18.33 7.84 -4.68
N LEU A 562 19.24 6.98 -4.21
CA LEU A 562 18.96 6.00 -3.18
C LEU A 562 18.53 6.69 -1.86
N ASN A 563 19.23 7.76 -1.46
CA ASN A 563 18.91 8.49 -0.24
C ASN A 563 17.52 9.15 -0.29
N ILE A 564 17.13 9.71 -1.44
CA ILE A 564 15.77 10.24 -1.65
C ILE A 564 14.72 9.14 -1.52
N VAL A 565 14.93 7.98 -2.17
CA VAL A 565 13.99 6.85 -2.10
C VAL A 565 13.87 6.34 -0.67
N MET A 566 14.99 6.15 0.03
CA MET A 566 15.03 5.74 1.44
C MET A 566 14.35 6.76 2.36
N GLY A 567 14.55 8.05 2.11
CA GLY A 567 13.89 9.13 2.83
C GLY A 567 12.38 9.12 2.64
N LEU A 568 11.89 9.00 1.40
CA LEU A 568 10.46 8.91 1.11
C LEU A 568 9.80 7.68 1.73
N LEU A 569 10.48 6.51 1.64
CA LEU A 569 10.01 5.29 2.31
C LEU A 569 9.94 5.49 3.83
N SER A 570 10.96 6.12 4.41
CA SER A 570 10.99 6.42 5.85
C SER A 570 9.89 7.37 6.30
N VAL A 571 9.50 8.34 5.47
CA VAL A 571 8.34 9.20 5.73
C VAL A 571 7.06 8.38 5.83
N VAL A 572 6.84 7.46 4.89
CA VAL A 572 5.65 6.59 4.90
C VAL A 572 5.67 5.67 6.12
N VAL A 573 6.81 5.03 6.43
CA VAL A 573 6.89 4.05 7.52
C VAL A 573 6.91 4.73 8.89
N HIS A 574 7.64 5.82 9.06
CA HIS A 574 7.87 6.44 10.37
C HIS A 574 7.04 7.70 10.58
N GLY A 575 6.98 8.62 9.60
CA GLY A 575 6.23 9.86 9.73
C GLY A 575 4.71 9.65 9.81
N VAL A 576 4.17 8.77 8.98
CA VAL A 576 2.75 8.41 9.01
C VAL A 576 2.42 7.66 10.30
N ARG A 577 3.27 6.72 10.72
CA ARG A 577 3.05 5.93 11.93
C ARG A 577 2.90 6.80 13.17
N LEU A 578 3.76 7.81 13.38
CA LEU A 578 3.67 8.72 14.52
C LEU A 578 2.30 9.43 14.60
N ASN A 579 1.71 9.75 13.45
CA ASN A 579 0.38 10.34 13.41
C ASN A 579 -0.75 9.31 13.58
N LEU A 580 -0.63 8.10 12.95
CA LEU A 580 -1.70 7.10 12.95
C LEU A 580 -1.73 6.21 14.19
N LEU A 581 -0.58 5.93 14.82
CA LEU A 581 -0.54 5.03 15.97
C LEU A 581 -0.38 5.80 17.27
N GLU A 582 0.63 6.67 17.36
CA GLU A 582 0.92 7.37 18.60
C GLU A 582 -0.09 8.48 18.87
N PHE A 583 -0.35 9.37 17.90
CA PHE A 583 -1.27 10.50 18.10
C PHE A 583 -2.74 10.08 18.07
N SER A 584 -3.19 9.37 17.03
CA SER A 584 -4.59 8.96 16.94
C SER A 584 -4.94 7.88 17.97
N GLY A 585 -3.98 6.99 18.32
CA GLY A 585 -4.14 6.04 19.41
C GLY A 585 -4.38 6.72 20.77
N GLN A 586 -3.69 7.83 21.04
CA GLN A 586 -3.91 8.63 22.25
C GLN A 586 -5.30 9.33 22.24
N LEU A 587 -5.86 9.60 21.07
CA LEU A 587 -7.24 10.08 20.89
C LEU A 587 -8.29 8.97 21.03
N GLY A 588 -7.88 7.70 21.06
CA GLY A 588 -8.79 6.56 21.04
C GLY A 588 -9.43 6.32 19.68
N MET A 589 -8.75 6.65 18.58
CA MET A 589 -9.24 6.40 17.22
C MET A 589 -8.84 5.01 16.75
N GLU A 590 -9.76 4.30 16.12
CA GLU A 590 -9.57 2.95 15.58
C GLU A 590 -9.45 2.93 14.06
N TRP A 591 -9.84 4.01 13.37
CA TRP A 591 -9.84 4.13 11.91
C TRP A 591 -10.67 3.04 11.21
N ALA A 592 -11.69 2.55 11.88
CA ALA A 592 -12.60 1.50 11.42
C ALA A 592 -13.84 2.05 10.68
N GLY A 593 -13.80 3.28 10.20
CA GLY A 593 -14.94 3.94 9.58
C GLY A 593 -15.26 3.41 8.19
N ILE A 594 -16.53 3.46 7.82
CA ILE A 594 -17.04 3.15 6.48
C ILE A 594 -17.09 4.44 5.67
N ALA A 595 -16.38 4.50 4.54
CA ALA A 595 -16.42 5.68 3.68
C ALA A 595 -17.83 5.92 3.12
N TYR A 596 -18.32 7.14 3.23
CA TYR A 596 -19.58 7.52 2.61
C TYR A 596 -19.48 7.44 1.08
N ASN A 597 -20.22 6.50 0.51
CA ASN A 597 -20.29 6.25 -0.92
C ASN A 597 -21.76 6.15 -1.31
N PRO A 598 -22.39 7.26 -1.75
CA PRO A 598 -23.79 7.27 -2.11
C PRO A 598 -24.09 6.39 -3.32
N PHE A 599 -25.28 5.81 -3.36
CA PHE A 599 -25.80 5.06 -4.48
C PHE A 599 -26.09 5.99 -5.66
N LYS A 600 -25.10 6.09 -6.56
CA LYS A 600 -25.18 6.92 -7.76
C LYS A 600 -24.47 6.24 -8.93
N LYS A 601 -24.83 6.62 -10.15
CA LYS A 601 -24.10 6.18 -11.34
C LYS A 601 -22.66 6.72 -11.24
N GLN A 602 -21.71 5.84 -11.32
CA GLN A 602 -20.30 6.20 -11.29
C GLN A 602 -19.87 6.66 -12.69
N ASP A 603 -19.16 7.79 -12.78
CA ASP A 603 -18.57 8.30 -14.03
C ASP A 603 -17.12 7.86 -14.22
N LYS A 604 -16.52 7.26 -13.20
CA LYS A 604 -15.13 6.78 -13.19
C LYS A 604 -15.05 5.47 -12.41
N LEU A 605 -14.18 4.58 -12.85
CA LEU A 605 -13.87 3.35 -12.12
C LEU A 605 -13.35 3.68 -10.72
N LYS A 606 -13.86 2.98 -9.72
CA LYS A 606 -13.28 3.00 -8.38
C LYS A 606 -11.93 2.29 -8.44
N LYS A 607 -10.93 2.91 -7.84
CA LYS A 607 -9.61 2.31 -7.67
C LYS A 607 -9.65 1.14 -6.69
#